data_b90afce68724cff1a086ce982f1e4287
#
_entry.id   b90afce68724cff1a086ce982f1e4287
#
_cell.length_a   1.000
_cell.length_b   1.000
_cell.length_c   1.000
_cell.angle_alpha   90.00
_cell.angle_beta   90.00
_cell.angle_gamma   90.00
#
_symmetry.space_group_name_H-M   'P 1'
#
loop_
_entity.id
_entity.type
_entity.pdbx_description
1 polymer ?
#
loop_
_entity_poly.entity_id
_entity_poly.type
_entity_poly.pdbx_seq_one_letter_code
_entity_poly.pdbx_strand_id
1 'polypeptide(L)'
;MKKLAYLLLAAAAPVLLAQPALSQGRKKPPADQGQQQGDGKEKKAEEYQAPFPTKMTWILSSLNGKSPPSEATLMLDENFRGTGASGCNTYSATIYPVKGQRLAMGPVAQTKKTCSPDLNNFERAFLTILHTGPTWEVKGSTLTVKSQAGVLIFDRGL
;
A
#
# COMPACT_ATOMS: atom_id res chain seq x y z
N MET A 1 47.76 -13.39 -19.76
CA MET A 1 48.68 -14.53 -20.02
C MET A 1 48.01 -15.81 -19.53
N LYS A 2 47.80 -16.73 -20.50
CA LYS A 2 47.76 -18.21 -20.34
C LYS A 2 46.63 -18.77 -19.47
N LYS A 3 45.88 -19.79 -19.82
CA LYS A 3 45.66 -20.75 -20.93
C LYS A 3 44.50 -21.60 -20.44
N LEU A 4 43.46 -21.84 -21.22
CA LEU A 4 43.16 -23.04 -22.03
C LEU A 4 43.34 -24.40 -21.33
N ALA A 5 42.25 -25.18 -21.27
CA ALA A 5 42.11 -26.62 -21.56
C ALA A 5 40.62 -26.99 -21.37
N TYR A 6 39.83 -27.30 -22.33
CA TYR A 6 39.58 -28.41 -23.26
C TYR A 6 39.67 -29.82 -22.64
N LEU A 7 38.57 -30.53 -22.70
CA LEU A 7 38.37 -31.93 -23.11
C LEU A 7 36.89 -32.29 -22.91
N LEU A 8 36.09 -32.52 -23.85
CA LEU A 8 35.81 -33.49 -24.93
C LEU A 8 35.52 -34.95 -24.46
N LEU A 9 34.43 -35.45 -25.06
CA LEU A 9 34.01 -36.84 -25.35
C LEU A 9 33.36 -37.61 -24.19
N ALA A 10 32.34 -38.41 -24.39
CA ALA A 10 31.87 -39.17 -25.56
C ALA A 10 30.39 -39.55 -25.41
N ALA A 11 29.80 -39.73 -26.57
CA ALA A 11 28.48 -40.27 -26.85
C ALA A 11 28.38 -41.81 -26.62
N ALA A 12 27.16 -42.25 -26.31
CA ALA A 12 26.65 -43.55 -26.79
C ALA A 12 25.13 -43.62 -26.69
N ALA A 13 24.50 -43.77 -27.81
CA ALA A 13 23.10 -44.20 -28.02
C ALA A 13 23.16 -45.67 -28.47
N PRO A 14 22.06 -46.33 -28.90
CA PRO A 14 20.79 -46.63 -28.24
C PRO A 14 20.55 -48.16 -28.23
N VAL A 15 19.55 -48.62 -27.53
CA VAL A 15 18.98 -49.95 -27.80
C VAL A 15 17.48 -49.87 -27.76
N LEU A 16 16.89 -50.01 -28.95
CA LEU A 16 15.50 -50.41 -29.16
C LEU A 16 15.35 -51.89 -28.80
N LEU A 17 14.34 -52.25 -28.04
CA LEU A 17 13.74 -53.59 -28.09
C LEU A 17 12.24 -53.46 -27.95
N ALA A 18 11.60 -54.20 -28.84
CA ALA A 18 10.22 -54.23 -29.26
C ALA A 18 9.24 -54.76 -28.20
N GLN A 19 7.96 -54.38 -28.41
CA GLN A 19 6.76 -54.87 -27.74
C GLN A 19 6.47 -56.35 -28.01
N PRO A 20 5.59 -56.94 -27.20
CA PRO A 20 4.29 -57.29 -27.79
C PRO A 20 3.08 -56.87 -26.96
N ALA A 21 2.02 -56.54 -27.68
CA ALA A 21 0.68 -56.35 -27.21
C ALA A 21 0.03 -57.70 -26.88
N LEU A 22 -0.80 -57.73 -25.84
CA LEU A 22 -1.96 -58.64 -25.71
C LEU A 22 -2.93 -58.13 -24.65
N SER A 23 -4.07 -57.64 -25.12
CA SER A 23 -5.41 -58.21 -24.85
C SER A 23 -6.09 -57.98 -23.49
N GLN A 24 -7.07 -57.08 -23.54
CA GLN A 24 -8.44 -57.18 -22.99
C GLN A 24 -8.65 -57.66 -21.55
N GLY A 25 -9.17 -56.73 -20.75
CA GLY A 25 -9.84 -57.04 -19.50
C GLY A 25 -10.62 -55.81 -19.00
N ARG A 26 -11.83 -55.59 -19.56
CA ARG A 26 -12.78 -54.63 -18.98
C ARG A 26 -13.16 -55.06 -17.58
N LYS A 27 -12.65 -54.46 -16.57
CA LYS A 27 -13.24 -54.45 -15.24
C LYS A 27 -13.51 -53.00 -14.82
N LYS A 28 -14.81 -52.76 -14.56
CA LYS A 28 -15.38 -51.54 -14.01
C LYS A 28 -14.65 -51.18 -12.72
N PRO A 29 -14.12 -49.95 -12.55
CA PRO A 29 -13.53 -49.54 -11.29
C PRO A 29 -14.66 -49.31 -10.26
N PRO A 30 -14.42 -49.63 -8.98
CA PRO A 30 -15.28 -49.21 -7.90
C PRO A 30 -15.16 -47.68 -7.70
N ALA A 31 -16.27 -47.07 -7.28
CA ALA A 31 -16.32 -45.66 -6.93
C ALA A 31 -15.29 -45.36 -5.83
N ASP A 32 -14.20 -44.75 -6.22
CA ASP A 32 -13.24 -44.18 -5.29
C ASP A 32 -13.74 -42.81 -4.89
N GLN A 33 -14.04 -42.70 -3.60
CA GLN A 33 -14.33 -41.44 -2.95
C GLN A 33 -13.02 -40.63 -2.93
N GLY A 34 -12.80 -39.86 -3.98
CA GLY A 34 -11.74 -38.86 -4.00
C GLY A 34 -11.94 -37.86 -2.88
N GLN A 35 -11.21 -38.04 -1.79
CA GLN A 35 -10.93 -36.99 -0.84
C GLN A 35 -10.23 -35.89 -1.62
N GLN A 36 -10.99 -34.89 -2.04
CA GLN A 36 -10.47 -33.59 -2.39
C GLN A 36 -9.90 -32.99 -1.10
N GLN A 37 -8.61 -33.22 -0.87
CA GLN A 37 -7.82 -32.33 -0.06
C GLN A 37 -7.88 -30.95 -0.74
N GLY A 38 -8.89 -30.18 -0.38
CA GLY A 38 -8.92 -28.77 -0.66
C GLY A 38 -7.71 -28.16 0.04
N ASP A 39 -6.72 -27.73 -0.74
CA ASP A 39 -5.76 -26.75 -0.28
C ASP A 39 -6.54 -25.56 0.25
N GLY A 40 -6.76 -25.57 1.54
CA GLY A 40 -7.33 -24.47 2.31
C GLY A 40 -6.34 -23.31 2.32
N LYS A 41 -6.10 -22.70 1.16
CA LYS A 41 -5.72 -21.29 1.15
C LYS A 41 -6.94 -20.55 1.68
N GLU A 42 -6.95 -20.40 2.98
CA GLU A 42 -7.78 -19.43 3.67
C GLU A 42 -7.57 -18.10 2.93
N LYS A 43 -8.50 -17.77 2.04
CA LYS A 43 -8.63 -16.41 1.52
C LYS A 43 -8.91 -15.59 2.77
N LYS A 44 -7.85 -14.96 3.32
CA LYS A 44 -7.95 -13.93 4.32
C LYS A 44 -9.06 -13.01 3.81
N ALA A 45 -10.21 -13.02 4.47
CA ALA A 45 -11.35 -12.20 4.10
C ALA A 45 -10.78 -10.80 3.87
N GLU A 46 -11.03 -10.23 2.69
CA GLU A 46 -10.66 -8.83 2.45
C GLU A 46 -11.40 -8.04 3.51
N GLU A 47 -10.64 -7.62 4.52
CA GLU A 47 -11.16 -6.83 5.63
C GLU A 47 -11.82 -5.60 5.01
N TYR A 48 -13.13 -5.45 5.23
CA TYR A 48 -13.89 -4.31 4.73
C TYR A 48 -13.24 -3.05 5.27
N GLN A 49 -12.59 -2.31 4.40
CA GLN A 49 -11.96 -1.05 4.73
C GLN A 49 -12.99 0.05 4.53
N ALA A 50 -13.38 0.68 5.63
CA ALA A 50 -14.27 1.84 5.59
C ALA A 50 -13.70 2.90 4.62
N PRO A 51 -14.56 3.60 3.86
CA PRO A 51 -14.11 4.68 3.00
C PRO A 51 -13.49 5.81 3.83
N PHE A 52 -12.55 6.56 3.24
CA PHE A 52 -11.99 7.74 3.90
C PHE A 52 -13.10 8.74 4.20
N PRO A 53 -13.20 9.26 5.43
CA PRO A 53 -14.23 10.22 5.79
C PRO A 53 -14.03 11.56 5.06
N THR A 54 -14.97 11.87 4.18
CA THR A 54 -15.01 13.14 3.45
C THR A 54 -15.88 14.18 4.16
N LYS A 55 -15.81 15.45 3.73
CA LYS A 55 -16.62 16.57 4.23
C LYS A 55 -16.46 16.87 5.71
N MET A 56 -15.37 16.45 6.30
CA MET A 56 -15.06 16.84 7.67
C MET A 56 -13.63 17.36 7.75
N THR A 57 -13.45 18.31 8.66
CA THR A 57 -12.13 18.88 8.92
C THR A 57 -11.42 18.04 9.98
N TRP A 58 -10.22 17.62 9.68
CA TRP A 58 -9.30 16.99 10.59
C TRP A 58 -8.27 17.99 11.05
N ILE A 59 -8.17 18.24 12.36
CA ILE A 59 -7.24 19.19 12.97
C ILE A 59 -6.06 18.42 13.51
N LEU A 60 -4.84 18.78 13.10
CA LEU A 60 -3.62 18.11 13.55
C LEU A 60 -3.39 18.35 15.04
N SER A 61 -3.32 17.26 15.79
CA SER A 61 -2.97 17.29 17.22
C SER A 61 -1.52 16.88 17.47
N SER A 62 -0.92 16.09 16.55
CA SER A 62 0.48 15.69 16.70
C SER A 62 1.17 15.43 15.37
N LEU A 63 2.43 15.86 15.24
CA LEU A 63 3.38 15.48 14.20
C LEU A 63 4.59 14.81 14.87
N ASN A 64 4.78 13.51 14.62
CA ASN A 64 5.85 12.70 15.21
C ASN A 64 5.90 12.81 16.76
N GLY A 65 4.74 12.81 17.41
CA GLY A 65 4.62 12.88 18.88
C GLY A 65 4.78 14.30 19.46
N LYS A 66 4.91 15.33 18.63
CA LYS A 66 5.01 16.74 19.07
C LYS A 66 3.77 17.51 18.67
N SER A 67 3.31 18.38 19.54
CA SER A 67 2.23 19.32 19.22
C SER A 67 2.66 20.27 18.10
N PRO A 68 1.76 20.58 17.14
CA PRO A 68 2.07 21.50 16.06
C PRO A 68 2.29 22.92 16.58
N PRO A 69 3.24 23.68 16.03
CA PRO A 69 3.50 25.06 16.44
C PRO A 69 2.44 26.06 15.93
N SER A 70 1.62 25.63 15.00
CA SER A 70 0.52 26.38 14.41
C SER A 70 -0.53 25.42 13.86
N GLU A 71 -1.72 25.93 13.58
CA GLU A 71 -2.81 25.12 13.05
C GLU A 71 -2.42 24.44 11.73
N ALA A 72 -2.65 23.15 11.66
CA ALA A 72 -2.58 22.37 10.43
C ALA A 72 -3.83 21.48 10.33
N THR A 73 -4.44 21.45 9.16
CA THR A 73 -5.72 20.77 8.94
C THR A 73 -5.70 19.97 7.65
N LEU A 74 -6.59 18.99 7.59
CA LEU A 74 -6.86 18.22 6.38
C LEU A 74 -8.38 18.07 6.24
N MET A 75 -8.91 18.46 5.09
CA MET A 75 -10.29 18.18 4.67
C MET A 75 -10.25 17.60 3.27
N LEU A 76 -10.99 16.53 3.05
CA LEU A 76 -11.17 15.92 1.74
C LEU A 76 -12.65 16.04 1.34
N ASP A 77 -12.91 16.61 0.17
CA ASP A 77 -14.25 16.67 -0.39
C ASP A 77 -14.61 15.43 -1.23
N GLU A 78 -15.83 15.38 -1.73
CA GLU A 78 -16.32 14.27 -2.57
C GLU A 78 -15.65 14.20 -3.95
N ASN A 79 -15.02 15.29 -4.40
CA ASN A 79 -14.27 15.36 -5.65
C ASN A 79 -12.80 15.04 -5.47
N PHE A 80 -12.43 14.48 -4.32
CA PHE A 80 -11.05 14.17 -3.95
C PHE A 80 -10.14 15.40 -3.88
N ARG A 81 -10.70 16.58 -3.65
CA ARG A 81 -9.91 17.78 -3.39
C ARG A 81 -9.59 17.83 -1.91
N GLY A 82 -8.33 17.67 -1.59
CA GLY A 82 -7.78 17.90 -0.26
C GLY A 82 -7.43 19.37 -0.09
N THR A 83 -7.83 19.96 1.03
CA THR A 83 -7.53 21.35 1.40
C THR A 83 -7.23 21.44 2.87
N GLY A 84 -6.51 22.49 3.28
CA GLY A 84 -6.24 22.74 4.69
C GLY A 84 -5.20 23.82 4.92
N ALA A 85 -4.91 24.06 6.19
CA ALA A 85 -3.77 24.80 6.66
C ALA A 85 -2.57 23.85 6.83
N SER A 86 -1.36 24.32 6.58
CA SER A 86 -0.12 23.57 6.75
C SER A 86 0.82 24.19 7.79
N GLY A 87 0.26 24.97 8.69
CA GLY A 87 1.01 25.74 9.69
C GLY A 87 1.33 27.15 9.23
N CYS A 88 2.06 27.31 8.14
CA CYS A 88 2.37 28.62 7.55
C CYS A 88 1.36 29.00 6.47
N ASN A 89 1.13 28.12 5.54
CA ASN A 89 0.33 28.35 4.35
C ASN A 89 -1.00 27.58 4.40
N THR A 90 -1.90 27.93 3.48
CA THR A 90 -2.99 27.05 3.09
C THR A 90 -2.58 26.26 1.85
N TYR A 91 -3.07 25.04 1.74
CA TYR A 91 -2.75 24.19 0.60
C TYR A 91 -4.01 23.58 -0.02
N SER A 92 -3.87 23.17 -1.26
CA SER A 92 -4.81 22.29 -1.94
C SER A 92 -4.08 21.30 -2.83
N ALA A 93 -4.61 20.09 -2.91
CA ALA A 93 -4.12 19.03 -3.78
C ALA A 93 -5.25 18.06 -4.11
N THR A 94 -5.08 17.26 -5.14
CA THR A 94 -5.95 16.10 -5.33
C THR A 94 -5.44 14.98 -4.43
N ILE A 95 -6.33 14.38 -3.61
CA ILE A 95 -5.99 13.30 -2.68
C ILE A 95 -6.94 12.14 -2.90
N TYR A 96 -6.42 11.00 -3.34
CA TYR A 96 -7.20 9.80 -3.58
C TYR A 96 -6.96 8.77 -2.47
N PRO A 97 -8.01 8.31 -1.79
CA PRO A 97 -7.96 7.06 -1.04
C PRO A 97 -7.78 5.89 -2.01
N VAL A 98 -6.75 5.09 -1.80
CA VAL A 98 -6.43 3.94 -2.64
C VAL A 98 -6.43 2.66 -1.81
N LYS A 99 -6.40 1.50 -2.48
CA LYS A 99 -6.40 0.19 -1.81
C LYS A 99 -5.33 0.10 -0.72
N GLY A 100 -5.61 -0.67 0.35
CA GLY A 100 -4.71 -0.83 1.50
C GLY A 100 -4.71 0.37 2.44
N GLN A 101 -5.82 1.10 2.53
CA GLN A 101 -5.95 2.29 3.37
C GLN A 101 -4.80 3.28 3.18
N ARG A 102 -4.45 3.56 1.94
CA ARG A 102 -3.41 4.52 1.59
C ARG A 102 -4.02 5.77 0.95
N LEU A 103 -3.27 6.87 1.03
CA LEU A 103 -3.58 8.10 0.32
C LEU A 103 -2.56 8.31 -0.80
N ALA A 104 -3.04 8.67 -1.98
CA ALA A 104 -2.20 9.17 -3.07
C ALA A 104 -2.47 10.67 -3.21
N MET A 105 -1.43 11.49 -3.09
CA MET A 105 -1.53 12.95 -3.18
C MET A 105 -0.83 13.44 -4.43
N GLY A 106 -1.53 14.21 -5.24
CA GLY A 106 -1.00 14.88 -6.42
C GLY A 106 -0.19 16.14 -6.09
N PRO A 107 0.18 16.92 -7.10
CA PRO A 107 0.89 18.18 -6.91
C PRO A 107 0.15 19.12 -5.95
N VAL A 108 0.91 19.74 -5.05
CA VAL A 108 0.38 20.64 -4.04
C VAL A 108 0.46 22.09 -4.54
N ALA A 109 -0.67 22.75 -4.57
CA ALA A 109 -0.73 24.21 -4.67
C ALA A 109 -0.82 24.80 -3.28
N GLN A 110 -0.02 25.81 -2.98
CA GLN A 110 -0.04 26.48 -1.67
C GLN A 110 0.18 27.98 -1.81
N THR A 111 -0.28 28.73 -0.80
CA THR A 111 0.04 30.15 -0.68
C THR A 111 1.54 30.32 -0.41
N LYS A 112 2.06 31.54 -0.58
CA LYS A 112 3.50 31.85 -0.39
C LYS A 112 3.65 32.95 0.67
N LYS A 113 3.21 32.65 1.88
CA LYS A 113 3.43 33.55 3.02
C LYS A 113 4.88 33.47 3.50
N THR A 114 5.41 34.54 3.98
CA THR A 114 6.72 34.58 4.67
C THR A 114 6.51 34.16 6.11
N CYS A 115 7.11 33.08 6.54
CA CYS A 115 7.02 32.58 7.90
C CYS A 115 8.40 32.31 8.50
N SER A 116 8.43 32.03 9.80
CA SER A 116 9.67 31.64 10.47
C SER A 116 10.27 30.36 9.92
N PRO A 117 11.57 30.12 10.05
CA PRO A 117 12.21 28.88 9.64
C PRO A 117 11.55 27.63 10.26
N ASP A 118 11.11 27.71 11.51
CA ASP A 118 10.48 26.60 12.22
C ASP A 118 9.12 26.25 11.61
N LEU A 119 8.30 27.24 11.28
CA LEU A 119 7.02 27.02 10.60
C LEU A 119 7.22 26.47 9.19
N ASN A 120 8.23 26.94 8.46
CA ASN A 120 8.56 26.41 7.14
C ASN A 120 9.05 24.94 7.21
N ASN A 121 9.82 24.59 8.23
CA ASN A 121 10.26 23.21 8.46
C ASN A 121 9.09 22.30 8.84
N PHE A 122 8.21 22.79 9.72
CA PHE A 122 6.98 22.08 10.09
C PHE A 122 6.08 21.83 8.87
N GLU A 123 5.78 22.85 8.09
CA GLU A 123 4.98 22.74 6.86
C GLU A 123 5.58 21.72 5.89
N ARG A 124 6.90 21.77 5.66
CA ARG A 124 7.57 20.81 4.81
C ARG A 124 7.41 19.39 5.33
N ALA A 125 7.61 19.15 6.61
CA ALA A 125 7.45 17.82 7.21
C ALA A 125 6.00 17.31 7.08
N PHE A 126 5.02 18.16 7.39
CA PHE A 126 3.60 17.88 7.27
C PHE A 126 3.21 17.45 5.84
N LEU A 127 3.55 18.28 4.86
CA LEU A 127 3.24 17.99 3.45
C LEU A 127 4.01 16.79 2.90
N THR A 128 5.26 16.58 3.34
CA THR A 128 6.05 15.42 2.94
C THR A 128 5.38 14.12 3.41
N ILE A 129 4.90 14.06 4.65
CA ILE A 129 4.21 12.87 5.17
C ILE A 129 2.97 12.57 4.32
N LEU A 130 2.17 13.57 3.98
CA LEU A 130 0.98 13.39 3.15
C LEU A 130 1.32 12.97 1.71
N HIS A 131 2.42 13.47 1.13
CA HIS A 131 2.80 13.22 -0.26
C HIS A 131 3.49 11.86 -0.46
N THR A 132 4.03 11.23 0.58
CA THR A 132 4.77 9.96 0.49
C THR A 132 3.89 8.72 0.45
N GLY A 133 2.62 8.85 0.12
CA GLY A 133 1.68 7.75 -0.01
C GLY A 133 1.41 7.03 1.33
N PRO A 134 1.02 7.79 2.37
CA PRO A 134 0.84 7.24 3.71
C PRO A 134 -0.32 6.27 3.78
N THR A 135 -0.29 5.40 4.77
CA THR A 135 -1.46 4.67 5.25
C THR A 135 -2.27 5.57 6.19
N TRP A 136 -3.56 5.30 6.29
CA TRP A 136 -4.44 6.01 7.21
C TRP A 136 -5.34 5.05 7.98
N GLU A 137 -5.73 5.44 9.17
CA GLU A 137 -6.66 4.72 10.02
C GLU A 137 -7.52 5.71 10.81
N VAL A 138 -8.81 5.45 10.91
CA VAL A 138 -9.72 6.23 11.76
C VAL A 138 -10.21 5.36 12.91
N LYS A 139 -10.00 5.86 14.14
CA LYS A 139 -10.50 5.24 15.37
C LYS A 139 -11.30 6.28 16.17
N GLY A 140 -12.60 6.15 16.20
CA GLY A 140 -13.47 7.13 16.84
C GLY A 140 -13.34 8.51 16.20
N SER A 141 -12.88 9.49 16.96
CA SER A 141 -12.66 10.86 16.51
C SER A 141 -11.23 11.15 16.04
N THR A 142 -10.35 10.15 16.02
CA THR A 142 -8.93 10.33 15.69
C THR A 142 -8.60 9.70 14.32
N LEU A 143 -7.94 10.47 13.46
CA LEU A 143 -7.34 10.02 12.20
C LEU A 143 -5.83 9.94 12.37
N THR A 144 -5.26 8.77 12.16
CA THR A 144 -3.80 8.56 12.10
C THR A 144 -3.38 8.41 10.65
N VAL A 145 -2.38 9.19 10.23
CA VAL A 145 -1.77 9.12 8.90
C VAL A 145 -0.28 8.82 9.08
N LYS A 146 0.18 7.70 8.51
CA LYS A 146 1.53 7.19 8.74
C LYS A 146 2.25 6.88 7.45
N SER A 147 3.48 7.37 7.32
CA SER A 147 4.40 7.06 6.22
C SER A 147 5.81 6.79 6.73
N GLN A 148 6.75 6.53 5.81
CA GLN A 148 8.17 6.44 6.15
C GLN A 148 8.75 7.80 6.63
N ALA A 149 8.12 8.91 6.21
CA ALA A 149 8.54 10.26 6.60
C ALA A 149 8.06 10.67 7.99
N GLY A 150 7.09 9.95 8.56
CA GLY A 150 6.58 10.22 9.90
C GLY A 150 5.11 9.88 10.10
N VAL A 151 4.57 10.38 11.21
CA VAL A 151 3.20 10.14 11.66
C VAL A 151 2.49 11.45 11.96
N LEU A 152 1.29 11.62 11.42
CA LEU A 152 0.36 12.69 11.76
C LEU A 152 -0.82 12.09 12.52
N ILE A 153 -1.20 12.74 13.60
CA ILE A 153 -2.40 12.40 14.36
C ILE A 153 -3.31 13.61 14.32
N PHE A 154 -4.53 13.39 13.88
CA PHE A 154 -5.55 14.42 13.80
C PHE A 154 -6.74 14.06 14.67
N ASP A 155 -7.39 15.07 15.20
CA ASP A 155 -8.69 14.96 15.83
C ASP A 155 -9.76 15.58 14.94
N ARG A 156 -10.98 15.07 15.07
CA ARG A 156 -12.12 15.57 14.31
C ARG A 156 -12.42 17.01 14.73
N GLY A 157 -12.43 17.93 13.77
CA GLY A 157 -12.97 19.26 13.98
C GLY A 157 -14.47 19.22 14.21
N LEU A 158 -14.95 20.12 15.05
CA LEU A 158 -16.37 20.29 15.36
C LEU A 158 -17.12 20.97 14.21
#